data_9b62467980994b11b2bcc62a0ff492c1
#
_entry.id   9b62467980994b11b2bcc62a0ff492c1
#
_cell.length_a   1.000
_cell.length_b   1.000
_cell.length_c   1.000
_cell.angle_alpha   90.00
_cell.angle_beta   90.00
_cell.angle_gamma   90.00
#
_symmetry.space_group_name_H-M   'P 1'
#
loop_
_entity.id
_entity.type
_entity.pdbx_description
1 polymer ?
#
loop_
_entity_poly.entity_id
_entity_poly.type
_entity_poly.pdbx_seq_one_letter_code
_entity_poly.pdbx_strand_id
1 'polypeptide(L)'
;EALIDKAAYKIDMDIDKIRKINFIPDNAYPNKCPSGVPLEDLSHEASMDKLLEIMDISEIEAQKKEDLKKGFLSGHGVISMCEVTNPSPLFYGVGGAHISSQDGASIRLEGSGAIHLSSSITEQGQGTEAIMKQIAADQLGVKMESVRVTLGDTDATPYGGGTWASRGAGIGGEAVLKAARKLKDNILNIAAAIMQTDQDTLDIEDNNVIRKNGGEGISLQKLAETVYYRGHELPKGTNAELLATASFLIEGIPFVFTNSAMGCQVSIDQDTGIIKINKFWAVEDCGTQINPKLVEEQIRGGVIQGIGGALFEECVYDDQGNMQNATMADYLVPMAYEMPDIIVDHVTTNSGRSIIGAKGAGEAGTGGAPAVIMNAVNNALKQVNAEVASQPITPEKILKALGKI
;
A
#
# COMPACT_ATOMS: atom_id res chain seq x y z
N GLU A 1 21.30 -0.59 -1.42
CA GLU A 1 21.30 -0.97 -0.02
C GLU A 1 22.55 -1.79 0.36
N ALA A 2 22.91 -2.87 -0.33
CA ALA A 2 24.11 -3.67 -0.01
C ALA A 2 25.42 -2.86 -0.06
N LEU A 3 25.54 -1.91 -1.00
CA LEU A 3 26.71 -1.01 -1.08
C LEU A 3 26.79 -0.03 0.10
N ILE A 4 25.64 0.36 0.67
CA ILE A 4 25.59 1.22 1.86
C ILE A 4 26.16 0.46 3.09
N ASP A 5 25.75 -0.80 3.28
CA ASP A 5 26.29 -1.64 4.36
C ASP A 5 27.79 -1.88 4.20
N LYS A 6 28.26 -2.17 2.97
CA LYS A 6 29.70 -2.30 2.68
C LYS A 6 30.48 -1.02 3.00
N ALA A 7 29.91 0.14 2.65
CA ALA A 7 30.51 1.43 2.99
C ALA A 7 30.58 1.63 4.51
N ALA A 8 29.48 1.34 5.23
CA ALA A 8 29.43 1.42 6.69
C ALA A 8 30.52 0.56 7.34
N TYR A 9 30.63 -0.70 6.93
CA TYR A 9 31.65 -1.62 7.45
C TYR A 9 33.09 -1.14 7.14
N LYS A 10 33.30 -0.55 5.95
CA LYS A 10 34.63 -0.08 5.56
C LYS A 10 35.11 1.12 6.37
N ILE A 11 34.21 1.96 6.86
CA ILE A 11 34.50 3.14 7.67
C ILE A 11 34.23 2.94 9.17
N ASP A 12 33.94 1.69 9.57
CA ASP A 12 33.61 1.30 10.95
C ASP A 12 32.45 2.12 11.54
N MET A 13 31.37 2.19 10.79
CA MET A 13 30.14 2.91 11.16
C MET A 13 28.96 1.93 11.24
N ASP A 14 28.01 2.21 12.13
CA ASP A 14 26.77 1.45 12.24
C ASP A 14 25.90 1.60 10.98
N ILE A 15 25.24 0.51 10.58
CA ILE A 15 24.44 0.43 9.34
C ILE A 15 23.21 1.33 9.35
N ASP A 16 22.61 1.59 10.50
CA ASP A 16 21.52 2.55 10.67
C ASP A 16 22.04 4.00 10.66
N LYS A 17 23.19 4.24 11.30
CA LYS A 17 23.78 5.57 11.39
C LYS A 17 24.20 6.14 10.04
N ILE A 18 24.79 5.33 9.17
CA ILE A 18 25.15 5.80 7.81
C ILE A 18 23.90 6.20 7.02
N ARG A 19 22.78 5.49 7.19
CA ARG A 19 21.51 5.84 6.55
C ARG A 19 20.95 7.17 7.09
N LYS A 20 20.85 7.30 8.42
CA LYS A 20 20.35 8.50 9.08
C LYS A 20 21.14 9.77 8.68
N ILE A 21 22.44 9.70 8.56
CA ILE A 21 23.28 10.83 8.13
C ILE A 21 22.96 11.25 6.68
N ASN A 22 22.52 10.31 5.83
CA ASN A 22 22.23 10.54 4.42
C ASN A 22 20.77 10.81 4.10
N PHE A 23 19.86 10.72 5.07
CA PHE A 23 18.46 11.07 4.85
C PHE A 23 18.32 12.58 4.61
N ILE A 24 17.36 12.94 3.78
CA ILE A 24 16.79 14.27 3.79
C ILE A 24 15.96 14.37 5.07
N PRO A 25 16.21 15.33 5.96
CA PRO A 25 15.43 15.48 7.19
C PRO A 25 13.92 15.58 6.90
N ASP A 26 13.10 14.93 7.73
CA ASP A 26 11.65 14.87 7.51
C ASP A 26 10.98 16.26 7.45
N ASN A 27 11.53 17.24 8.15
CA ASN A 27 11.07 18.64 8.13
C ASN A 27 11.59 19.46 6.93
N ALA A 28 12.42 18.88 6.06
CA ALA A 28 12.97 19.54 4.87
C ALA A 28 12.19 19.26 3.58
N TYR A 29 11.11 18.53 3.64
CA TYR A 29 10.18 18.34 2.53
C TYR A 29 9.25 19.56 2.37
N PRO A 30 8.84 19.94 1.12
CA PRO A 30 9.21 19.34 -0.16
C PRO A 30 10.67 19.61 -0.57
N ASN A 31 11.31 18.62 -1.18
CA ASN A 31 12.70 18.67 -1.62
C ASN A 31 12.83 18.07 -3.02
N LYS A 32 14.05 17.95 -3.52
CA LYS A 32 14.36 17.27 -4.78
C LYS A 32 15.55 16.35 -4.60
N CYS A 33 15.47 15.14 -5.16
CA CYS A 33 16.65 14.30 -5.24
C CYS A 33 17.67 14.84 -6.25
N PRO A 34 18.93 14.37 -6.25
CA PRO A 34 19.97 14.85 -7.18
C PRO A 34 19.59 14.74 -8.66
N SER A 35 18.72 13.83 -9.05
CA SER A 35 18.18 13.71 -10.41
C SER A 35 17.10 14.75 -10.74
N GLY A 36 16.72 15.61 -9.80
CA GLY A 36 15.71 16.64 -9.99
C GLY A 36 14.27 16.18 -9.74
N VAL A 37 14.06 14.92 -9.37
CA VAL A 37 12.72 14.38 -9.05
C VAL A 37 12.22 15.04 -7.76
N PRO A 38 10.98 15.59 -7.73
CA PRO A 38 10.40 16.17 -6.54
C PRO A 38 10.07 15.06 -5.52
N LEU A 39 10.40 15.33 -4.25
CA LEU A 39 10.11 14.48 -3.10
C LEU A 39 9.24 15.27 -2.13
N GLU A 40 8.10 14.71 -1.76
CA GLU A 40 7.12 15.34 -0.86
C GLU A 40 6.60 14.31 0.14
N ASP A 41 6.25 14.78 1.33
CA ASP A 41 5.49 14.02 2.33
C ASP A 41 6.12 12.65 2.69
N LEU A 42 7.45 12.62 2.91
CA LEU A 42 8.20 11.44 3.33
C LEU A 42 8.66 11.56 4.79
N SER A 43 8.91 10.42 5.43
CA SER A 43 9.21 10.28 6.86
C SER A 43 10.34 9.26 7.11
N HIS A 44 11.47 9.40 6.38
CA HIS A 44 12.58 8.45 6.48
C HIS A 44 13.20 8.39 7.87
N GLU A 45 13.37 9.55 8.55
CA GLU A 45 13.91 9.61 9.91
C GLU A 45 12.95 8.94 10.90
N ALA A 46 11.68 9.35 10.90
CA ALA A 46 10.67 8.81 11.79
C ALA A 46 10.44 7.30 11.57
N SER A 47 10.42 6.84 10.31
CA SER A 47 10.25 5.42 9.97
C SER A 47 11.45 4.59 10.46
N MET A 48 12.69 5.08 10.31
CA MET A 48 13.87 4.38 10.80
C MET A 48 13.94 4.37 12.33
N ASP A 49 13.59 5.48 12.98
CA ASP A 49 13.56 5.56 14.44
C ASP A 49 12.52 4.59 15.02
N LYS A 50 11.35 4.53 14.41
CA LYS A 50 10.29 3.59 14.79
C LYS A 50 10.71 2.14 14.57
N LEU A 51 11.39 1.83 13.46
CA LEU A 51 11.94 0.51 13.20
C LEU A 51 12.91 0.08 14.31
N LEU A 52 13.86 0.95 14.66
CA LEU A 52 14.85 0.65 15.70
C LEU A 52 14.24 0.55 17.10
N GLU A 53 13.13 1.22 17.36
CA GLU A 53 12.36 1.08 18.61
C GLU A 53 11.74 -0.31 18.74
N ILE A 54 11.14 -0.86 17.66
CA ILE A 54 10.49 -2.17 17.68
C ILE A 54 11.46 -3.34 17.45
N MET A 55 12.69 -3.05 16.98
CA MET A 55 13.80 -4.02 16.90
C MET A 55 14.65 -3.93 18.16
N ASP A 56 14.60 -4.95 19.01
CA ASP A 56 15.56 -5.01 20.12
C ASP A 56 16.94 -5.45 19.63
N ILE A 57 17.75 -4.48 19.20
CA ILE A 57 19.12 -4.74 18.69
C ILE A 57 19.99 -5.42 19.77
N SER A 58 19.76 -5.11 21.06
CA SER A 58 20.51 -5.72 22.16
C SER A 58 20.20 -7.22 22.28
N GLU A 59 18.92 -7.60 22.16
CA GLU A 59 18.49 -9.00 22.13
C GLU A 59 19.08 -9.72 20.90
N ILE A 60 19.02 -9.09 19.72
CA ILE A 60 19.57 -9.63 18.47
C ILE A 60 21.07 -9.92 18.60
N GLU A 61 21.86 -8.99 19.14
CA GLU A 61 23.30 -9.17 19.33
C GLU A 61 23.62 -10.20 20.42
N ALA A 62 22.79 -10.34 21.45
CA ALA A 62 22.92 -11.41 22.43
C ALA A 62 22.63 -12.79 21.80
N GLN A 63 21.56 -12.90 21.02
CA GLN A 63 21.19 -14.13 20.32
C GLN A 63 22.28 -14.56 19.32
N LYS A 64 22.88 -13.64 18.61
CA LYS A 64 24.00 -13.90 17.69
C LYS A 64 25.18 -14.63 18.33
N LYS A 65 25.52 -14.25 19.57
CA LYS A 65 26.61 -14.92 20.34
C LYS A 65 26.23 -16.35 20.77
N GLU A 66 24.97 -16.58 21.10
CA GLU A 66 24.47 -17.91 21.46
C GLU A 66 24.36 -18.83 20.25
N ASP A 67 23.92 -18.30 19.12
CA ASP A 67 23.79 -19.03 17.86
C ASP A 67 25.15 -19.51 17.36
N LEU A 68 26.17 -18.67 17.45
CA LEU A 68 27.54 -19.05 17.07
C LEU A 68 28.06 -20.27 17.84
N LYS A 69 27.74 -20.40 19.13
CA LYS A 69 28.10 -21.58 19.96
C LYS A 69 27.39 -22.85 19.47
N LYS A 70 26.25 -22.71 18.79
CA LYS A 70 25.47 -23.84 18.27
C LYS A 70 25.77 -24.17 16.80
N GLY A 71 26.75 -23.51 16.19
CA GLY A 71 27.11 -23.71 14.78
C GLY A 71 26.33 -22.87 13.78
N PHE A 72 25.54 -21.87 14.22
CA PHE A 72 24.82 -20.96 13.37
C PHE A 72 25.51 -19.61 13.27
N LEU A 73 25.52 -19.02 12.08
CA LEU A 73 25.90 -17.63 11.87
C LEU A 73 24.62 -16.79 11.85
N SER A 74 24.45 -15.90 12.81
CA SER A 74 23.30 -15.02 12.87
C SER A 74 23.68 -13.58 12.53
N GLY A 75 22.75 -12.86 11.88
CA GLY A 75 22.95 -11.47 11.51
C GLY A 75 21.62 -10.73 11.37
N HIS A 76 21.72 -9.41 11.31
CA HIS A 76 20.58 -8.56 11.03
C HIS A 76 20.93 -7.52 9.96
N GLY A 77 19.90 -7.03 9.31
CA GLY A 77 19.97 -5.92 8.36
C GLY A 77 18.88 -4.91 8.62
N VAL A 78 19.14 -3.67 8.24
CA VAL A 78 18.13 -2.61 8.19
C VAL A 78 18.26 -1.89 6.86
N ILE A 79 17.13 -1.44 6.31
CA ILE A 79 17.08 -0.63 5.09
C ILE A 79 16.07 0.50 5.24
N SER A 80 16.19 1.49 4.36
CA SER A 80 15.13 2.46 4.08
C SER A 80 14.86 2.48 2.59
N MET A 81 13.61 2.49 2.20
CA MET A 81 13.19 2.54 0.79
C MET A 81 12.16 3.63 0.54
N CYS A 82 12.05 3.99 -0.74
CA CYS A 82 11.06 4.90 -1.27
C CYS A 82 10.45 4.26 -2.51
N GLU A 83 9.12 4.20 -2.57
CA GLU A 83 8.37 3.61 -3.67
C GLU A 83 7.60 4.69 -4.42
N VAL A 84 7.58 4.60 -5.74
CA VAL A 84 6.74 5.43 -6.61
C VAL A 84 5.31 4.91 -6.57
N THR A 85 4.37 5.76 -6.16
CA THR A 85 2.94 5.44 -6.10
C THR A 85 2.11 6.52 -6.79
N ASN A 86 0.83 6.24 -7.04
CA ASN A 86 -0.12 7.22 -7.57
C ASN A 86 0.43 8.02 -8.77
N PRO A 87 0.86 7.38 -9.87
CA PRO A 87 1.46 8.08 -11.01
C PRO A 87 0.47 9.01 -11.69
N SER A 88 0.96 10.17 -12.10
CA SER A 88 0.21 11.19 -12.82
C SER A 88 0.43 11.11 -14.34
N PRO A 89 -0.34 11.85 -15.17
CA PRO A 89 -0.07 11.98 -16.59
C PRO A 89 1.33 12.52 -16.91
N LEU A 90 1.96 13.25 -15.99
CA LEU A 90 3.34 13.77 -16.18
C LEU A 90 4.39 12.65 -16.17
N PHE A 91 4.07 11.48 -15.62
CA PHE A 91 4.99 10.34 -15.64
C PHE A 91 4.90 9.57 -16.96
N TYR A 92 3.72 9.11 -17.33
CA TYR A 92 3.55 8.30 -18.54
C TYR A 92 3.31 9.11 -19.80
N GLY A 93 2.52 10.18 -19.72
CA GLY A 93 2.13 10.99 -20.88
C GLY A 93 3.31 11.70 -21.52
N VAL A 94 4.28 12.17 -20.75
CA VAL A 94 5.51 12.80 -21.25
C VAL A 94 6.33 11.82 -22.09
N GLY A 95 6.36 10.54 -21.70
CA GLY A 95 7.01 9.46 -22.48
C GLY A 95 6.19 8.95 -23.66
N GLY A 96 4.99 9.46 -23.89
CA GLY A 96 4.08 9.01 -24.96
C GLY A 96 3.41 7.65 -24.70
N ALA A 97 3.45 7.14 -23.48
CA ALA A 97 2.79 5.88 -23.13
C ALA A 97 1.26 6.07 -23.06
N HIS A 98 0.51 5.17 -23.70
CA HIS A 98 -0.96 5.18 -23.69
C HIS A 98 -1.49 4.46 -22.44
N ILE A 99 -1.13 4.97 -21.25
CA ILE A 99 -1.52 4.41 -19.95
C ILE A 99 -2.34 5.47 -19.22
N SER A 100 -3.57 5.13 -18.81
CA SER A 100 -4.42 6.04 -18.05
C SER A 100 -3.86 6.24 -16.64
N SER A 101 -3.61 7.50 -16.27
CA SER A 101 -3.20 7.90 -14.92
C SER A 101 -4.35 8.49 -14.11
N GLN A 102 -5.59 8.39 -14.61
CA GLN A 102 -6.79 8.75 -13.87
C GLN A 102 -7.63 7.52 -13.57
N ASP A 103 -8.50 7.63 -12.56
CA ASP A 103 -9.57 6.68 -12.30
C ASP A 103 -10.91 7.39 -12.15
N GLY A 104 -11.97 6.65 -12.44
CA GLY A 104 -13.34 7.11 -12.36
C GLY A 104 -14.18 6.30 -11.38
N ALA A 105 -15.17 6.94 -10.82
CA ALA A 105 -16.22 6.31 -10.03
C ALA A 105 -17.59 6.85 -10.41
N SER A 106 -18.58 5.97 -10.46
CA SER A 106 -19.98 6.30 -10.61
C SER A 106 -20.77 5.73 -9.44
N ILE A 107 -21.60 6.54 -8.81
CA ILE A 107 -22.35 6.16 -7.61
C ILE A 107 -23.80 6.61 -7.74
N ARG A 108 -24.73 5.72 -7.37
CA ARG A 108 -26.18 6.04 -7.44
C ARG A 108 -26.92 5.53 -6.21
N LEU A 109 -27.97 6.24 -5.84
CA LEU A 109 -28.99 5.77 -4.91
C LEU A 109 -30.09 5.04 -5.69
N GLU A 110 -30.37 3.80 -5.33
CA GLU A 110 -31.41 2.98 -5.94
C GLU A 110 -32.76 3.17 -5.25
N GLY A 111 -33.86 2.80 -5.93
CA GLY A 111 -35.21 2.89 -5.39
C GLY A 111 -35.43 2.11 -4.08
N SER A 112 -34.61 1.12 -3.80
CA SER A 112 -34.57 0.36 -2.54
C SER A 112 -33.90 1.09 -1.37
N GLY A 113 -33.27 2.23 -1.62
CA GLY A 113 -32.40 2.91 -0.64
C GLY A 113 -30.98 2.38 -0.62
N ALA A 114 -30.64 1.37 -1.42
CA ALA A 114 -29.27 0.88 -1.56
C ALA A 114 -28.42 1.83 -2.40
N ILE A 115 -27.13 1.85 -2.11
CA ILE A 115 -26.13 2.58 -2.91
C ILE A 115 -25.43 1.58 -3.84
N HIS A 116 -25.32 1.90 -5.11
CA HIS A 116 -24.50 1.16 -6.06
C HIS A 116 -23.33 2.02 -6.52
N LEU A 117 -22.12 1.54 -6.25
CA LEU A 117 -20.85 2.15 -6.64
C LEU A 117 -20.20 1.31 -7.73
N SER A 118 -19.74 1.91 -8.81
CA SER A 118 -18.85 1.30 -9.78
C SER A 118 -17.58 2.12 -9.92
N SER A 119 -16.42 1.46 -9.99
CA SER A 119 -15.12 2.14 -10.12
C SER A 119 -14.22 1.41 -11.11
N SER A 120 -13.37 2.16 -11.80
CA SER A 120 -12.37 1.65 -12.74
C SER A 120 -11.22 0.89 -12.09
N ILE A 121 -11.06 0.99 -10.77
CA ILE A 121 -10.07 0.22 -10.01
C ILE A 121 -10.45 -1.27 -10.02
N THR A 122 -9.44 -2.14 -10.04
CA THR A 122 -9.63 -3.59 -10.05
C THR A 122 -9.31 -4.22 -8.70
N GLU A 123 -10.10 -5.23 -8.32
CA GLU A 123 -9.81 -6.09 -7.19
C GLU A 123 -8.82 -7.20 -7.61
N GLN A 124 -7.79 -7.43 -6.80
CA GLN A 124 -6.76 -8.44 -7.02
C GLN A 124 -6.52 -9.28 -5.74
N GLY A 125 -7.44 -9.20 -4.77
CA GLY A 125 -7.34 -9.86 -3.46
C GLY A 125 -6.79 -8.96 -2.34
N GLN A 126 -6.44 -7.71 -2.65
CA GLN A 126 -5.89 -6.73 -1.68
C GLN A 126 -6.96 -5.98 -0.88
N GLY A 127 -8.24 -6.27 -1.08
CA GLY A 127 -9.34 -5.66 -0.33
C GLY A 127 -9.82 -4.30 -0.86
N THR A 128 -9.61 -4.01 -2.13
CA THR A 128 -10.06 -2.75 -2.76
C THR A 128 -11.57 -2.57 -2.65
N GLU A 129 -12.35 -3.63 -2.85
CA GLU A 129 -13.82 -3.55 -2.70
C GLU A 129 -14.21 -3.03 -1.31
N ALA A 130 -13.55 -3.52 -0.26
CA ALA A 130 -13.84 -3.11 1.10
C ALA A 130 -13.50 -1.63 1.35
N ILE A 131 -12.33 -1.15 0.90
CA ILE A 131 -11.96 0.27 1.10
C ILE A 131 -12.85 1.21 0.28
N MET A 132 -13.28 0.84 -0.93
CA MET A 132 -14.22 1.65 -1.72
C MET A 132 -15.58 1.75 -1.03
N LYS A 133 -16.08 0.66 -0.43
CA LYS A 133 -17.28 0.66 0.41
C LYS A 133 -17.12 1.58 1.62
N GLN A 134 -15.98 1.50 2.33
CA GLN A 134 -15.70 2.34 3.50
C GLN A 134 -15.72 3.82 3.15
N ILE A 135 -15.01 4.23 2.09
CA ILE A 135 -14.98 5.62 1.64
C ILE A 135 -16.39 6.12 1.27
N ALA A 136 -17.13 5.33 0.48
CA ALA A 136 -18.49 5.72 0.06
C ALA A 136 -19.44 5.80 1.23
N ALA A 137 -19.42 4.82 2.13
CA ALA A 137 -20.32 4.77 3.29
C ALA A 137 -20.05 5.92 4.27
N ASP A 138 -18.78 6.17 4.60
CA ASP A 138 -18.36 7.27 5.47
C ASP A 138 -18.78 8.63 4.88
N GLN A 139 -18.45 8.87 3.61
CA GLN A 139 -18.74 10.14 2.97
C GLN A 139 -20.24 10.42 2.80
N LEU A 140 -21.03 9.38 2.53
CA LEU A 140 -22.49 9.51 2.39
C LEU A 140 -23.22 9.53 3.73
N GLY A 141 -22.68 8.99 4.80
CA GLY A 141 -23.36 8.76 6.08
C GLY A 141 -24.32 7.56 6.05
N VAL A 142 -23.99 6.52 5.26
CA VAL A 142 -24.81 5.31 5.12
C VAL A 142 -24.10 4.10 5.73
N LYS A 143 -24.87 3.05 6.00
CA LYS A 143 -24.32 1.77 6.47
C LYS A 143 -23.52 1.07 5.37
N MET A 144 -22.39 0.47 5.72
CA MET A 144 -21.52 -0.24 4.76
C MET A 144 -22.27 -1.36 4.00
N GLU A 145 -23.18 -2.06 4.68
CA GLU A 145 -23.99 -3.13 4.10
C GLU A 145 -24.95 -2.63 3.01
N SER A 146 -25.29 -1.34 3.03
CA SER A 146 -26.13 -0.71 2.02
C SER A 146 -25.39 -0.39 0.72
N VAL A 147 -24.05 -0.47 0.72
CA VAL A 147 -23.20 -0.16 -0.44
C VAL A 147 -22.85 -1.44 -1.18
N ARG A 148 -23.23 -1.52 -2.46
CA ARG A 148 -22.81 -2.56 -3.41
C ARG A 148 -21.74 -1.98 -4.31
N VAL A 149 -20.70 -2.76 -4.60
CA VAL A 149 -19.58 -2.32 -5.44
C VAL A 149 -19.43 -3.22 -6.66
N THR A 150 -19.16 -2.60 -7.81
CA THR A 150 -18.75 -3.28 -9.04
C THR A 150 -17.38 -2.74 -9.45
N LEU A 151 -16.40 -3.64 -9.56
CA LEU A 151 -15.03 -3.34 -9.97
C LEU A 151 -14.64 -4.25 -11.15
N GLY A 152 -13.69 -3.79 -11.97
CA GLY A 152 -13.07 -4.60 -13.01
C GLY A 152 -13.98 -4.97 -14.20
N ASP A 153 -15.17 -4.40 -14.29
CA ASP A 153 -16.10 -4.59 -15.41
C ASP A 153 -16.01 -3.37 -16.34
N THR A 154 -15.35 -3.55 -17.48
CA THR A 154 -15.11 -2.47 -18.44
C THR A 154 -16.38 -1.95 -19.12
N ASP A 155 -17.49 -2.70 -19.11
CA ASP A 155 -18.78 -2.28 -19.65
C ASP A 155 -19.61 -1.50 -18.61
N ALA A 156 -19.40 -1.75 -17.32
CA ALA A 156 -20.20 -1.17 -16.23
C ALA A 156 -19.47 -0.08 -15.43
N THR A 157 -18.17 0.07 -15.58
CA THR A 157 -17.35 1.04 -14.82
C THR A 157 -16.91 2.22 -15.70
N PRO A 158 -16.69 3.41 -15.11
CA PRO A 158 -16.06 4.50 -15.84
C PRO A 158 -14.68 4.11 -16.37
N TYR A 159 -14.23 4.76 -17.44
CA TYR A 159 -12.89 4.54 -17.98
C TYR A 159 -11.82 4.97 -16.98
N GLY A 160 -10.80 4.12 -16.78
CA GLY A 160 -9.67 4.40 -15.88
C GLY A 160 -8.51 3.45 -16.10
N GLY A 161 -7.51 3.55 -15.26
CA GLY A 161 -6.25 2.80 -15.40
C GLY A 161 -6.25 1.43 -14.73
N GLY A 162 -7.17 1.15 -13.82
CA GLY A 162 -7.13 -0.06 -12.99
C GLY A 162 -6.11 0.00 -11.85
N THR A 163 -5.78 -1.16 -11.27
CA THR A 163 -4.88 -1.25 -10.10
C THR A 163 -3.48 -1.68 -10.51
N TRP A 164 -2.52 -0.77 -10.40
CA TRP A 164 -1.08 -0.95 -10.61
C TRP A 164 -0.34 0.22 -9.96
N ALA A 165 0.99 0.12 -9.74
CA ALA A 165 1.80 1.15 -9.09
C ALA A 165 1.17 1.69 -7.80
N SER A 166 0.62 0.80 -6.97
CA SER A 166 0.08 1.09 -5.63
C SER A 166 -0.91 2.27 -5.60
N ARG A 167 -1.78 2.42 -6.62
CA ARG A 167 -2.63 3.61 -6.85
C ARG A 167 -4.10 3.48 -6.41
N GLY A 168 -4.52 2.27 -6.02
CA GLY A 168 -5.93 1.98 -5.76
C GLY A 168 -6.58 2.92 -4.75
N ALA A 169 -5.97 3.10 -3.59
CA ALA A 169 -6.48 3.99 -2.54
C ALA A 169 -6.34 5.47 -2.89
N GLY A 170 -5.14 5.89 -3.34
CA GLY A 170 -4.83 7.32 -3.52
C GLY A 170 -5.45 7.95 -4.77
N ILE A 171 -5.72 7.20 -5.84
CA ILE A 171 -6.38 7.72 -7.04
C ILE A 171 -7.83 7.24 -7.11
N GLY A 172 -8.06 5.93 -7.02
CA GLY A 172 -9.41 5.36 -7.06
C GLY A 172 -10.26 5.78 -5.87
N GLY A 173 -9.70 5.77 -4.66
CA GLY A 173 -10.39 6.23 -3.45
C GLY A 173 -10.83 7.69 -3.54
N GLU A 174 -9.99 8.57 -4.09
CA GLU A 174 -10.33 9.98 -4.32
C GLU A 174 -11.46 10.15 -5.36
N ALA A 175 -11.47 9.34 -6.42
CA ALA A 175 -12.57 9.35 -7.39
C ALA A 175 -13.89 8.96 -6.72
N VAL A 176 -13.88 7.92 -5.87
CA VAL A 176 -15.04 7.50 -5.08
C VAL A 176 -15.48 8.60 -4.11
N LEU A 177 -14.55 9.21 -3.37
CA LEU A 177 -14.84 10.32 -2.46
C LEU A 177 -15.54 11.47 -3.18
N LYS A 178 -15.02 11.89 -4.34
CA LYS A 178 -15.61 12.97 -5.14
C LYS A 178 -16.99 12.62 -5.67
N ALA A 179 -17.20 11.39 -6.13
CA ALA A 179 -18.50 10.94 -6.61
C ALA A 179 -19.53 10.87 -5.46
N ALA A 180 -19.11 10.34 -4.30
CA ALA A 180 -19.95 10.26 -3.12
C ALA A 180 -20.36 11.65 -2.59
N ARG A 181 -19.45 12.63 -2.57
CA ARG A 181 -19.79 14.03 -2.24
C ARG A 181 -20.84 14.60 -3.16
N LYS A 182 -20.69 14.45 -4.46
CA LYS A 182 -21.69 14.92 -5.44
C LYS A 182 -23.05 14.27 -5.22
N LEU A 183 -23.07 12.95 -4.98
CA LEU A 183 -24.32 12.25 -4.72
C LEU A 183 -24.96 12.72 -3.40
N LYS A 184 -24.15 12.91 -2.33
CA LYS A 184 -24.63 13.46 -1.05
C LYS A 184 -25.28 14.82 -1.24
N ASP A 185 -24.60 15.72 -1.96
CA ASP A 185 -25.13 17.05 -2.27
C ASP A 185 -26.47 16.98 -3.03
N ASN A 186 -26.58 16.10 -4.03
CA ASN A 186 -27.82 15.87 -4.77
C ASN A 186 -28.94 15.37 -3.85
N ILE A 187 -28.66 14.37 -3.01
CA ILE A 187 -29.63 13.81 -2.06
C ILE A 187 -30.12 14.89 -1.08
N LEU A 188 -29.19 15.66 -0.50
CA LEU A 188 -29.53 16.70 0.46
C LEU A 188 -30.34 17.85 -0.18
N ASN A 189 -30.04 18.21 -1.45
CA ASN A 189 -30.83 19.19 -2.20
C ASN A 189 -32.28 18.70 -2.44
N ILE A 190 -32.45 17.45 -2.86
CA ILE A 190 -33.79 16.84 -3.05
C ILE A 190 -34.54 16.77 -1.72
N ALA A 191 -33.85 16.33 -0.64
CA ALA A 191 -34.44 16.26 0.68
C ALA A 191 -34.89 17.64 1.20
N ALA A 192 -34.07 18.67 0.99
CA ALA A 192 -34.39 20.05 1.35
C ALA A 192 -35.67 20.54 0.66
N ALA A 193 -35.81 20.24 -0.61
CA ALA A 193 -37.04 20.55 -1.38
C ALA A 193 -38.28 19.81 -0.84
N ILE A 194 -38.14 18.49 -0.56
CA ILE A 194 -39.26 17.68 -0.02
C ILE A 194 -39.63 18.13 1.40
N MET A 195 -38.63 18.38 2.26
CA MET A 195 -38.81 18.72 3.66
C MET A 195 -39.05 20.22 3.90
N GLN A 196 -39.04 21.03 2.84
CA GLN A 196 -39.22 22.49 2.86
C GLN A 196 -38.26 23.17 3.90
N THR A 197 -36.97 22.90 3.78
CA THR A 197 -35.92 23.41 4.68
C THR A 197 -34.64 23.71 3.91
N ASP A 198 -33.71 24.42 4.53
CA ASP A 198 -32.39 24.68 3.94
C ASP A 198 -31.51 23.41 3.95
N GLN A 199 -30.80 23.16 2.85
CA GLN A 199 -29.90 22.03 2.68
C GLN A 199 -28.84 21.97 3.81
N ASP A 200 -28.29 23.09 4.23
CA ASP A 200 -27.26 23.18 5.27
C ASP A 200 -27.73 22.72 6.65
N THR A 201 -29.05 22.64 6.88
CA THR A 201 -29.65 22.12 8.11
C THR A 201 -29.78 20.61 8.13
N LEU A 202 -29.46 19.94 7.02
CA LEU A 202 -29.62 18.49 6.82
C LEU A 202 -28.24 17.80 6.80
N ASP A 203 -28.26 16.51 7.15
CA ASP A 203 -27.16 15.57 6.93
C ASP A 203 -27.74 14.18 6.68
N ILE A 204 -26.86 13.22 6.37
CA ILE A 204 -27.26 11.82 6.21
C ILE A 204 -26.59 11.00 7.32
N GLU A 205 -27.37 10.20 8.03
CA GLU A 205 -26.90 9.29 9.06
C GLU A 205 -27.72 7.99 8.98
N ASP A 206 -27.03 6.85 9.02
CA ASP A 206 -27.64 5.51 9.05
C ASP A 206 -28.73 5.29 7.99
N ASN A 207 -28.49 5.70 6.74
CA ASN A 207 -29.42 5.64 5.60
C ASN A 207 -30.65 6.55 5.71
N ASN A 208 -30.60 7.58 6.56
CA ASN A 208 -31.66 8.56 6.70
C ASN A 208 -31.10 9.97 6.50
N VAL A 209 -31.84 10.81 5.79
CA VAL A 209 -31.62 12.26 5.87
C VAL A 209 -32.21 12.74 7.19
N ILE A 210 -31.37 13.36 7.99
CA ILE A 210 -31.72 13.89 9.32
C ILE A 210 -31.63 15.41 9.35
N ARG A 211 -32.34 16.04 10.30
CA ARG A 211 -32.16 17.46 10.63
C ARG A 211 -31.08 17.59 11.72
N LYS A 212 -30.05 18.39 11.48
CA LYS A 212 -28.95 18.62 12.47
C LYS A 212 -29.46 19.13 13.83
N ASN A 213 -30.58 19.85 13.80
CA ASN A 213 -31.19 20.42 15.02
C ASN A 213 -32.30 19.55 15.63
N GLY A 214 -32.44 18.31 15.19
CA GLY A 214 -33.48 17.37 15.60
C GLY A 214 -34.81 17.58 14.84
N GLY A 215 -35.69 16.58 14.93
CA GLY A 215 -36.97 16.53 14.26
C GLY A 215 -37.08 15.37 13.29
N GLU A 216 -38.19 15.28 12.57
CA GLU A 216 -38.48 14.22 11.63
C GLU A 216 -37.54 14.27 10.41
N GLY A 217 -36.96 13.15 10.06
CA GLY A 217 -36.13 12.94 8.87
C GLY A 217 -36.89 12.19 7.77
N ILE A 218 -36.17 11.83 6.70
CA ILE A 218 -36.69 10.98 5.62
C ILE A 218 -35.68 9.89 5.30
N SER A 219 -36.13 8.63 5.18
CA SER A 219 -35.23 7.55 4.77
C SER A 219 -34.78 7.71 3.32
N LEU A 220 -33.56 7.26 3.00
CA LEU A 220 -33.06 7.27 1.62
C LEU A 220 -33.96 6.45 0.69
N GLN A 221 -34.54 5.36 1.17
CA GLN A 221 -35.53 4.59 0.41
C GLN A 221 -36.74 5.45 0.04
N LYS A 222 -37.34 6.12 1.03
CA LYS A 222 -38.53 6.96 0.78
C LYS A 222 -38.26 8.12 -0.16
N LEU A 223 -37.07 8.75 -0.01
CA LEU A 223 -36.61 9.80 -0.91
C LEU A 223 -36.46 9.27 -2.34
N ALA A 224 -35.77 8.12 -2.51
CA ALA A 224 -35.57 7.50 -3.81
C ALA A 224 -36.88 7.06 -4.47
N GLU A 225 -37.81 6.46 -3.70
CA GLU A 225 -39.16 6.13 -4.16
C GLU A 225 -39.91 7.37 -4.66
N THR A 226 -39.80 8.50 -3.98
CA THR A 226 -40.40 9.75 -4.40
C THR A 226 -39.83 10.23 -5.74
N VAL A 227 -38.51 10.20 -5.87
CA VAL A 227 -37.84 10.60 -7.12
C VAL A 227 -38.20 9.69 -8.29
N TYR A 228 -38.08 8.36 -8.13
CA TYR A 228 -38.22 7.42 -9.24
C TYR A 228 -39.67 7.12 -9.61
N TYR A 229 -40.59 7.09 -8.63
CA TYR A 229 -41.96 6.62 -8.88
C TYR A 229 -43.03 7.71 -8.73
N ARG A 230 -42.70 8.82 -8.04
CA ARG A 230 -43.63 9.89 -7.75
C ARG A 230 -43.02 11.28 -8.00
N GLY A 231 -42.20 11.40 -9.04
CA GLY A 231 -41.51 12.65 -9.40
C GLY A 231 -42.45 13.87 -9.60
N HIS A 232 -43.73 13.63 -9.83
CA HIS A 232 -44.77 14.70 -9.88
C HIS A 232 -45.07 15.35 -8.53
N GLU A 233 -44.67 14.71 -7.41
CA GLU A 233 -44.79 15.27 -6.04
C GLU A 233 -43.63 16.21 -5.71
N LEU A 234 -42.55 16.18 -6.48
CA LEU A 234 -41.39 17.06 -6.26
C LEU A 234 -41.75 18.51 -6.59
N PRO A 235 -41.25 19.49 -5.81
CA PRO A 235 -41.39 20.90 -6.14
C PRO A 235 -40.82 21.21 -7.53
N LYS A 236 -41.49 22.13 -8.26
CA LYS A 236 -41.02 22.53 -9.60
C LYS A 236 -39.60 23.08 -9.53
N GLY A 237 -38.74 22.58 -10.43
CA GLY A 237 -37.32 23.00 -10.50
C GLY A 237 -36.35 22.20 -9.63
N THR A 238 -36.85 21.20 -8.89
CA THR A 238 -35.95 20.29 -8.16
C THR A 238 -35.14 19.45 -9.16
N ASN A 239 -33.80 19.50 -9.05
CA ASN A 239 -32.96 18.57 -9.77
C ASN A 239 -33.03 17.21 -9.10
N ALA A 240 -33.64 16.24 -9.73
CA ALA A 240 -33.96 14.92 -9.20
C ALA A 240 -32.87 13.86 -9.56
N GLU A 241 -31.61 14.26 -9.65
CA GLU A 241 -30.51 13.38 -10.04
C GLU A 241 -29.97 12.60 -8.85
N LEU A 242 -30.16 11.28 -8.86
CA LEU A 242 -29.64 10.34 -7.84
C LEU A 242 -28.45 9.51 -8.35
N LEU A 243 -27.74 10.01 -9.36
CA LEU A 243 -26.53 9.45 -9.93
C LEU A 243 -25.45 10.55 -9.95
N ALA A 244 -24.23 10.19 -9.59
CA ALA A 244 -23.08 11.07 -9.71
C ALA A 244 -21.87 10.32 -10.27
N THR A 245 -21.08 10.97 -11.10
CA THR A 245 -19.83 10.45 -11.62
C THR A 245 -18.71 11.46 -11.38
N ALA A 246 -17.54 10.97 -11.03
CA ALA A 246 -16.33 11.76 -10.87
C ALA A 246 -15.10 10.99 -11.32
N SER A 247 -14.05 11.74 -11.63
CA SER A 247 -12.72 11.21 -11.87
C SER A 247 -11.70 11.95 -11.03
N PHE A 248 -10.55 11.31 -10.82
CA PHE A 248 -9.41 11.90 -10.13
C PHE A 248 -8.10 11.54 -10.80
N LEU A 249 -7.16 12.45 -10.76
CA LEU A 249 -5.75 12.29 -11.15
C LEU A 249 -4.89 13.19 -10.26
N ILE A 250 -3.63 12.81 -10.10
CA ILE A 250 -2.63 13.66 -9.43
C ILE A 250 -2.16 14.76 -10.38
N GLU A 251 -2.09 15.98 -9.88
CA GLU A 251 -1.69 17.16 -10.64
C GLU A 251 -0.36 17.75 -10.14
N GLY A 252 0.39 18.35 -11.06
CA GLY A 252 1.58 19.16 -10.76
C GLY A 252 2.88 18.41 -10.44
N ILE A 253 2.81 17.09 -10.21
CA ILE A 253 3.97 16.22 -9.98
C ILE A 253 3.84 14.91 -10.76
N PRO A 254 4.95 14.22 -11.12
CA PRO A 254 4.87 12.98 -11.88
C PRO A 254 4.27 11.82 -11.09
N PHE A 255 4.46 11.76 -9.77
CA PHE A 255 3.96 10.71 -8.88
C PHE A 255 4.07 11.13 -7.41
N VAL A 256 3.37 10.42 -6.54
CA VAL A 256 3.52 10.51 -5.08
C VAL A 256 4.46 9.40 -4.63
N PHE A 257 5.23 9.65 -3.58
CA PHE A 257 6.06 8.62 -2.95
C PHE A 257 5.43 8.12 -1.67
N THR A 258 5.61 6.83 -1.41
CA THR A 258 5.52 6.21 -0.09
C THR A 258 6.93 5.83 0.36
N ASN A 259 7.15 5.62 1.65
CA ASN A 259 8.44 5.15 2.16
C ASN A 259 8.26 4.13 3.27
N SER A 260 9.27 3.27 3.42
CA SER A 260 9.33 2.32 4.51
C SER A 260 10.75 2.17 5.07
N ALA A 261 10.82 1.67 6.30
CA ALA A 261 12.03 1.13 6.88
C ALA A 261 11.78 -0.34 7.24
N MET A 262 12.72 -1.22 6.88
CA MET A 262 12.59 -2.65 7.13
C MET A 262 13.79 -3.20 7.88
N GLY A 263 13.53 -4.18 8.75
CA GLY A 263 14.52 -4.95 9.48
C GLY A 263 14.33 -6.44 9.28
N CYS A 264 15.43 -7.17 9.25
CA CYS A 264 15.42 -8.63 9.13
C CYS A 264 16.49 -9.24 10.03
N GLN A 265 16.15 -10.33 10.72
CA GLN A 265 17.09 -11.15 11.48
C GLN A 265 17.12 -12.55 10.89
N VAL A 266 18.31 -13.03 10.56
CA VAL A 266 18.55 -14.37 10.00
C VAL A 266 19.48 -15.20 10.85
N SER A 267 19.37 -16.53 10.72
CA SER A 267 20.39 -17.49 11.12
C SER A 267 20.72 -18.44 9.97
N ILE A 268 21.99 -18.77 9.82
CA ILE A 268 22.53 -19.60 8.75
C ILE A 268 23.14 -20.83 9.39
N ASP A 269 22.66 -22.00 9.04
CA ASP A 269 23.31 -23.26 9.41
C ASP A 269 24.59 -23.42 8.59
N GLN A 270 25.72 -23.47 9.25
CA GLN A 270 27.03 -23.55 8.59
C GLN A 270 27.27 -24.88 7.88
N ASP A 271 26.60 -25.96 8.25
CA ASP A 271 26.81 -27.28 7.66
C ASP A 271 25.94 -27.53 6.43
N THR A 272 24.77 -26.96 6.39
CA THR A 272 23.80 -27.13 5.29
C THR A 272 23.69 -25.92 4.37
N GLY A 273 24.11 -24.73 4.83
CA GLY A 273 23.90 -23.48 4.12
C GLY A 273 22.46 -22.95 4.19
N ILE A 274 21.56 -23.61 4.93
CA ILE A 274 20.15 -23.21 5.04
C ILE A 274 20.04 -21.91 5.83
N ILE A 275 19.30 -20.97 5.28
CA ILE A 275 18.99 -19.68 5.89
C ILE A 275 17.59 -19.78 6.51
N LYS A 276 17.48 -19.38 7.77
CA LYS A 276 16.20 -19.17 8.46
C LYS A 276 16.03 -17.69 8.75
N ILE A 277 14.90 -17.12 8.35
CA ILE A 277 14.49 -15.78 8.80
C ILE A 277 13.85 -15.97 10.18
N ASN A 278 14.43 -15.39 11.21
CA ASN A 278 13.94 -15.53 12.58
C ASN A 278 12.82 -14.53 12.89
N LYS A 279 13.01 -13.26 12.46
CA LYS A 279 12.02 -12.18 12.57
C LYS A 279 12.15 -11.22 11.39
N PHE A 280 11.05 -10.59 11.03
CA PHE A 280 11.01 -9.53 10.05
C PHE A 280 10.19 -8.36 10.59
N TRP A 281 10.65 -7.14 10.38
CA TRP A 281 9.98 -5.91 10.78
C TRP A 281 9.79 -5.00 9.56
N ALA A 282 8.63 -4.37 9.47
CA ALA A 282 8.34 -3.36 8.47
C ALA A 282 7.63 -2.17 9.12
N VAL A 283 8.18 -0.99 8.95
CA VAL A 283 7.52 0.28 9.31
C VAL A 283 7.21 1.01 8.02
N GLU A 284 5.92 1.21 7.76
CA GLU A 284 5.42 1.77 6.52
C GLU A 284 4.80 3.14 6.73
N ASP A 285 5.00 4.06 5.78
CA ASP A 285 4.29 5.31 5.68
C ASP A 285 3.53 5.42 4.36
N CYS A 286 2.33 4.90 4.34
CA CYS A 286 1.39 5.02 3.20
C CYS A 286 0.36 6.15 3.38
N GLY A 287 0.64 7.14 4.22
CA GLY A 287 -0.30 8.20 4.55
C GLY A 287 -1.51 7.69 5.31
N THR A 288 -2.68 8.24 5.03
CA THR A 288 -3.94 7.79 5.66
C THR A 288 -4.24 6.32 5.34
N GLN A 289 -4.33 5.51 6.38
CA GLN A 289 -4.76 4.12 6.28
C GLN A 289 -6.28 4.05 6.33
N ILE A 290 -6.93 3.81 5.19
CA ILE A 290 -8.40 3.69 5.11
C ILE A 290 -8.87 2.46 5.90
N ASN A 291 -8.12 1.35 5.81
CA ASN A 291 -8.33 0.15 6.60
C ASN A 291 -6.98 -0.39 7.10
N PRO A 292 -6.61 -0.12 8.36
CA PRO A 292 -5.31 -0.52 8.91
C PRO A 292 -5.02 -2.02 8.80
N LYS A 293 -6.02 -2.89 9.03
CA LYS A 293 -5.84 -4.34 8.92
C LYS A 293 -5.50 -4.78 7.50
N LEU A 294 -6.17 -4.23 6.50
CA LEU A 294 -5.86 -4.54 5.10
C LEU A 294 -4.47 -4.04 4.70
N VAL A 295 -4.05 -2.88 5.21
CA VAL A 295 -2.70 -2.35 4.98
C VAL A 295 -1.65 -3.29 5.58
N GLU A 296 -1.81 -3.71 6.84
CA GLU A 296 -0.90 -4.66 7.49
C GLU A 296 -0.78 -5.98 6.71
N GLU A 297 -1.90 -6.56 6.29
CA GLU A 297 -1.90 -7.84 5.55
C GLU A 297 -1.30 -7.68 4.15
N GLN A 298 -1.49 -6.53 3.50
CA GLN A 298 -0.85 -6.22 2.23
C GLN A 298 0.67 -6.15 2.37
N ILE A 299 1.17 -5.50 3.43
CA ILE A 299 2.61 -5.41 3.71
C ILE A 299 3.18 -6.79 4.00
N ARG A 300 2.52 -7.61 4.84
CA ARG A 300 2.94 -8.99 5.12
C ARG A 300 3.02 -9.82 3.85
N GLY A 301 1.99 -9.78 3.02
CA GLY A 301 1.96 -10.48 1.74
C GLY A 301 3.06 -10.03 0.79
N GLY A 302 3.34 -8.73 0.72
CA GLY A 302 4.44 -8.18 -0.06
C GLY A 302 5.82 -8.63 0.44
N VAL A 303 6.03 -8.65 1.77
CA VAL A 303 7.26 -9.17 2.37
C VAL A 303 7.48 -10.65 2.01
N ILE A 304 6.45 -11.47 2.06
CA ILE A 304 6.53 -12.90 1.68
C ILE A 304 6.97 -13.04 0.21
N GLN A 305 6.42 -12.23 -0.68
CA GLN A 305 6.82 -12.21 -2.08
C GLN A 305 8.31 -11.82 -2.23
N GLY A 306 8.75 -10.82 -1.49
CA GLY A 306 10.16 -10.41 -1.47
C GLY A 306 11.10 -11.48 -0.87
N ILE A 307 10.66 -12.24 0.14
CA ILE A 307 11.38 -13.41 0.68
C ILE A 307 11.52 -14.48 -0.43
N GLY A 308 10.45 -14.72 -1.21
CA GLY A 308 10.47 -15.61 -2.36
C GLY A 308 11.59 -15.27 -3.33
N GLY A 309 11.64 -14.04 -3.80
CA GLY A 309 12.68 -13.57 -4.71
C GLY A 309 14.10 -13.57 -4.11
N ALA A 310 14.21 -13.37 -2.78
CA ALA A 310 15.51 -13.36 -2.11
C ALA A 310 16.12 -14.75 -1.91
N LEU A 311 15.30 -15.77 -1.62
CA LEU A 311 15.79 -17.06 -1.11
C LEU A 311 15.39 -18.29 -1.96
N PHE A 312 14.29 -18.21 -2.74
CA PHE A 312 13.65 -19.38 -3.32
C PHE A 312 13.48 -19.33 -4.83
N GLU A 313 12.95 -18.21 -5.36
CA GLU A 313 12.46 -18.13 -6.73
C GLU A 313 13.59 -17.88 -7.72
N GLU A 314 13.75 -18.79 -8.68
CA GLU A 314 14.74 -18.68 -9.76
C GLU A 314 14.15 -19.24 -11.06
N CYS A 315 14.27 -18.48 -12.15
CA CYS A 315 13.96 -18.95 -13.48
C CYS A 315 15.23 -19.55 -14.11
N VAL A 316 15.26 -20.86 -14.27
CA VAL A 316 16.40 -21.59 -14.84
C VAL A 316 16.13 -21.89 -16.31
N TYR A 317 17.02 -21.46 -17.20
CA TYR A 317 16.92 -21.68 -18.64
C TYR A 317 18.08 -22.54 -19.14
N ASP A 318 17.80 -23.41 -20.14
CA ASP A 318 18.85 -24.09 -20.91
C ASP A 318 19.47 -23.17 -21.96
N ASP A 319 20.50 -23.67 -22.65
CA ASP A 319 21.20 -22.92 -23.72
C ASP A 319 20.32 -22.58 -24.93
N GLN A 320 19.13 -23.18 -25.05
CA GLN A 320 18.15 -22.91 -26.10
C GLN A 320 17.03 -21.95 -25.64
N GLY A 321 17.08 -21.50 -24.40
CA GLY A 321 16.09 -20.58 -23.83
C GLY A 321 14.81 -21.25 -23.31
N ASN A 322 14.80 -22.58 -23.14
CA ASN A 322 13.66 -23.27 -22.53
C ASN A 322 13.77 -23.21 -20.99
N MET A 323 12.70 -22.81 -20.34
CA MET A 323 12.63 -22.80 -18.88
C MET A 323 12.57 -24.23 -18.32
N GLN A 324 13.54 -24.59 -17.47
CA GLN A 324 13.71 -25.95 -16.95
C GLN A 324 12.82 -26.22 -15.72
N ASN A 325 12.38 -25.18 -15.01
CA ASN A 325 11.57 -25.28 -13.80
C ASN A 325 10.23 -24.53 -13.93
N ALA A 326 9.50 -24.85 -15.00
CA ALA A 326 8.25 -24.16 -15.37
C ALA A 326 6.99 -24.68 -14.65
N THR A 327 7.12 -25.55 -13.66
CA THR A 327 6.00 -26.08 -12.89
C THR A 327 6.09 -25.71 -11.41
N MET A 328 4.97 -25.68 -10.70
CA MET A 328 4.95 -25.42 -9.25
C MET A 328 5.66 -26.50 -8.41
N ALA A 329 6.05 -27.62 -9.01
CA ALA A 329 6.87 -28.63 -8.36
C ALA A 329 8.36 -28.27 -8.35
N ASP A 330 8.80 -27.51 -9.34
CA ASP A 330 10.21 -27.20 -9.59
C ASP A 330 10.53 -25.70 -9.35
N TYR A 331 9.54 -24.80 -9.58
CA TYR A 331 9.64 -23.38 -9.26
C TYR A 331 9.24 -23.17 -7.79
N LEU A 332 10.23 -22.89 -6.95
CA LEU A 332 10.03 -22.80 -5.51
C LEU A 332 9.41 -21.46 -5.14
N VAL A 333 8.21 -21.51 -4.56
CA VAL A 333 7.60 -20.35 -3.86
C VAL A 333 7.60 -20.60 -2.37
N PRO A 334 7.67 -19.55 -1.53
CA PRO A 334 7.64 -19.70 -0.08
C PRO A 334 6.35 -20.40 0.39
N MET A 335 6.48 -21.33 1.31
CA MET A 335 5.35 -21.97 2.00
C MET A 335 5.16 -21.37 3.40
N ALA A 336 3.95 -21.44 3.95
CA ALA A 336 3.61 -20.85 5.24
C ALA A 336 4.55 -21.31 6.39
N TYR A 337 5.05 -22.55 6.34
CA TYR A 337 5.97 -23.09 7.34
C TYR A 337 7.36 -22.39 7.37
N GLU A 338 7.78 -21.84 6.23
CA GLU A 338 9.08 -21.20 6.06
C GLU A 338 9.05 -19.72 6.43
N MET A 339 7.84 -19.17 6.61
CA MET A 339 7.67 -17.73 6.82
C MET A 339 7.93 -17.34 8.28
N PRO A 340 8.64 -16.23 8.49
CA PRO A 340 8.83 -15.68 9.81
C PRO A 340 7.57 -15.02 10.35
N ASP A 341 7.57 -14.69 11.64
CA ASP A 341 6.68 -13.69 12.18
C ASP A 341 7.06 -12.31 11.61
N ILE A 342 6.08 -11.63 10.96
CA ILE A 342 6.29 -10.32 10.34
C ILE A 342 5.56 -9.26 11.19
N ILE A 343 6.36 -8.44 11.86
CA ILE A 343 5.88 -7.33 12.70
C ILE A 343 5.73 -6.09 11.83
N VAL A 344 4.51 -5.56 11.75
CA VAL A 344 4.22 -4.34 10.98
C VAL A 344 3.84 -3.22 11.93
N ASP A 345 4.42 -2.05 11.72
CA ASP A 345 4.06 -0.79 12.40
C ASP A 345 4.03 0.35 11.38
N HIS A 346 3.57 1.52 11.78
CA HIS A 346 3.28 2.62 10.87
C HIS A 346 3.76 3.96 11.40
N VAL A 347 4.18 4.80 10.44
CA VAL A 347 4.25 6.25 10.56
C VAL A 347 3.21 6.83 9.60
N THR A 348 2.67 8.00 9.88
CA THR A 348 1.65 8.60 9.01
C THR A 348 2.04 10.01 8.62
N THR A 349 2.35 10.19 7.33
CA THR A 349 2.53 11.50 6.70
C THR A 349 1.58 11.60 5.52
N ASN A 350 0.52 12.36 5.67
CA ASN A 350 -0.54 12.45 4.65
C ASN A 350 -0.03 13.12 3.38
N SER A 351 -0.44 12.58 2.22
CA SER A 351 -0.20 13.25 0.95
C SER A 351 -0.95 14.57 0.87
N GLY A 352 -0.24 15.65 0.60
CA GLY A 352 -0.84 16.97 0.32
C GLY A 352 -1.53 17.05 -1.06
N ARG A 353 -1.47 15.99 -1.88
CA ARG A 353 -2.00 15.95 -3.25
C ARG A 353 -3.41 15.37 -3.36
N SER A 354 -4.00 14.96 -2.25
CA SER A 354 -5.32 14.35 -2.19
C SER A 354 -6.05 14.75 -0.92
N ILE A 355 -7.38 14.58 -0.89
CA ILE A 355 -8.22 14.94 0.27
C ILE A 355 -8.11 13.86 1.36
N ILE A 356 -8.10 12.60 0.96
CA ILE A 356 -7.95 11.46 1.88
C ILE A 356 -6.55 11.46 2.48
N GLY A 357 -5.54 11.90 1.73
CA GLY A 357 -4.15 11.87 2.15
C GLY A 357 -3.49 10.50 2.07
N ALA A 358 -4.14 9.52 1.44
CA ALA A 358 -3.59 8.18 1.24
C ALA A 358 -2.51 8.19 0.16
N LYS A 359 -1.43 7.47 0.44
CA LYS A 359 -0.38 7.09 -0.51
C LYS A 359 -0.55 5.60 -0.86
N GLY A 360 0.31 5.05 -1.70
CA GLY A 360 0.25 3.63 -2.02
C GLY A 360 0.86 2.75 -0.95
N ALA A 361 0.40 1.50 -0.85
CA ALA A 361 0.94 0.47 0.03
C ALA A 361 1.03 -0.91 -0.67
N GLY A 362 0.64 -0.97 -1.95
CA GLY A 362 0.49 -2.24 -2.67
C GLY A 362 1.77 -3.04 -2.79
N GLU A 363 2.88 -2.38 -3.08
CA GLU A 363 4.18 -2.98 -3.38
C GLU A 363 5.22 -2.73 -2.28
N ALA A 364 4.84 -2.00 -1.22
CA ALA A 364 5.74 -1.58 -0.14
C ALA A 364 6.49 -2.75 0.51
N GLY A 365 5.81 -3.82 0.84
CA GLY A 365 6.43 -5.01 1.44
C GLY A 365 7.45 -5.68 0.51
N THR A 366 7.16 -5.72 -0.79
CA THR A 366 8.00 -6.45 -1.78
C THR A 366 9.28 -5.69 -2.09
N GLY A 367 9.23 -4.37 -2.22
CA GLY A 367 10.34 -3.57 -2.74
C GLY A 367 11.60 -3.61 -1.87
N GLY A 368 11.44 -3.63 -0.54
CA GLY A 368 12.56 -3.60 0.41
C GLY A 368 13.04 -4.96 0.88
N ALA A 369 12.18 -5.96 0.92
CA ALA A 369 12.47 -7.25 1.54
C ALA A 369 13.70 -7.97 0.96
N PRO A 370 13.91 -8.07 -0.35
CA PRO A 370 15.12 -8.72 -0.88
C PRO A 370 16.41 -8.04 -0.42
N ALA A 371 16.41 -6.72 -0.34
CA ALA A 371 17.58 -5.95 0.06
C ALA A 371 17.94 -6.16 1.54
N VAL A 372 16.95 -6.11 2.43
CA VAL A 372 17.18 -6.27 3.87
C VAL A 372 17.63 -7.70 4.20
N ILE A 373 17.10 -8.70 3.49
CA ILE A 373 17.54 -10.11 3.65
C ILE A 373 18.99 -10.27 3.21
N MET A 374 19.38 -9.74 2.05
CA MET A 374 20.76 -9.75 1.57
C MET A 374 21.70 -9.11 2.60
N ASN A 375 21.31 -7.97 3.16
CA ASN A 375 22.09 -7.27 4.17
C ASN A 375 22.22 -8.08 5.46
N ALA A 376 21.14 -8.70 5.94
CA ALA A 376 21.16 -9.56 7.13
C ALA A 376 22.05 -10.80 6.94
N VAL A 377 21.97 -11.44 5.76
CA VAL A 377 22.82 -12.58 5.41
C VAL A 377 24.29 -12.19 5.37
N ASN A 378 24.63 -11.09 4.71
CA ASN A 378 26.02 -10.63 4.65
C ASN A 378 26.54 -10.14 6.02
N ASN A 379 25.68 -9.60 6.89
CA ASN A 379 26.04 -9.30 8.28
C ASN A 379 26.37 -10.58 9.07
N ALA A 380 25.64 -11.67 8.82
CA ALA A 380 25.95 -12.98 9.42
C ALA A 380 27.27 -13.53 8.89
N LEU A 381 27.48 -13.54 7.58
CA LEU A 381 28.68 -14.08 6.90
C LEU A 381 29.97 -13.29 7.22
N LYS A 382 29.85 -12.00 7.54
CA LYS A 382 30.98 -11.15 7.94
C LYS A 382 31.79 -11.74 9.09
N GLN A 383 31.15 -12.50 9.99
CA GLN A 383 31.83 -13.16 11.13
C GLN A 383 32.91 -14.15 10.70
N VAL A 384 32.81 -14.65 9.48
CA VAL A 384 33.76 -15.62 8.89
C VAL A 384 34.46 -15.09 7.65
N ASN A 385 34.37 -13.77 7.41
CA ASN A 385 34.93 -13.08 6.24
C ASN A 385 34.39 -13.62 4.89
N ALA A 386 33.14 -14.06 4.87
CA ALA A 386 32.43 -14.53 3.67
C ALA A 386 31.39 -13.51 3.22
N GLU A 387 30.98 -13.61 1.95
CA GLU A 387 30.02 -12.71 1.32
C GLU A 387 29.28 -13.41 0.18
N VAL A 388 28.01 -13.03 -0.03
CA VAL A 388 27.20 -13.35 -1.22
C VAL A 388 26.77 -12.07 -1.93
N ALA A 389 26.70 -12.11 -3.26
CA ALA A 389 26.41 -10.92 -4.08
C ALA A 389 25.25 -11.11 -5.05
N SER A 390 24.57 -12.26 -5.05
CA SER A 390 23.47 -12.56 -5.98
C SER A 390 22.31 -13.27 -5.29
N GLN A 391 21.11 -13.00 -5.76
CA GLN A 391 19.86 -13.65 -5.37
C GLN A 391 19.37 -14.58 -6.49
N PRO A 392 18.54 -15.60 -6.17
CA PRO A 392 18.21 -16.04 -4.82
C PRO A 392 19.47 -16.53 -4.07
N ILE A 393 19.49 -16.34 -2.74
CA ILE A 393 20.59 -16.77 -1.88
C ILE A 393 20.35 -18.24 -1.49
N THR A 394 20.79 -19.16 -2.36
CA THR A 394 20.59 -20.59 -2.15
C THR A 394 21.59 -21.16 -1.13
N PRO A 395 21.25 -22.31 -0.49
CA PRO A 395 22.20 -23.04 0.37
C PRO A 395 23.55 -23.33 -0.31
N GLU A 396 23.54 -23.66 -1.59
CA GLU A 396 24.76 -23.88 -2.38
C GLU A 396 25.64 -22.61 -2.43
N LYS A 397 25.05 -21.42 -2.66
CA LYS A 397 25.78 -20.15 -2.67
C LYS A 397 26.40 -19.84 -1.30
N ILE A 398 25.70 -20.16 -0.21
CA ILE A 398 26.24 -20.04 1.15
C ILE A 398 27.42 -20.99 1.38
N LEU A 399 27.27 -22.26 1.04
CA LEU A 399 28.35 -23.25 1.21
C LEU A 399 29.60 -22.90 0.37
N LYS A 400 29.42 -22.37 -0.85
CA LYS A 400 30.51 -21.83 -1.68
C LYS A 400 31.19 -20.65 -1.00
N ALA A 401 30.41 -19.70 -0.47
CA ALA A 401 30.95 -18.54 0.24
C ALA A 401 31.74 -18.94 1.51
N LEU A 402 31.33 -20.03 2.17
CA LEU A 402 32.00 -20.60 3.33
C LEU A 402 33.22 -21.49 2.94
N GLY A 403 33.48 -21.73 1.66
CA GLY A 403 34.56 -22.59 1.18
C GLY A 403 34.37 -24.09 1.51
N LYS A 404 33.13 -24.53 1.66
CA LYS A 404 32.78 -25.92 1.98
C LYS A 404 32.56 -26.79 0.74
N ILE A 405 32.23 -26.17 -0.40
CA ILE A 405 32.10 -26.80 -1.71
C ILE A 405 32.71 -25.93 -2.80
#